data_956744adb31fbe1203f186cc567dab71
#
_entry.id   956744adb31fbe1203f186cc567dab71
#
_cell.length_a   1.000
_cell.length_b   1.000
_cell.length_c   1.000
_cell.angle_alpha   90.00
_cell.angle_beta   90.00
_cell.angle_gamma   90.00
#
_symmetry.space_group_name_H-M   'P 1'
#
loop_
_entity.id
_entity.type
_entity.pdbx_description
1 polymer ?
#
loop_
_entity_poly.entity_id
_entity_poly.type
_entity_poly.pdbx_seq_one_letter_code
_entity_poly.pdbx_strand_id
1 'polypeptide(L)'
;MAVLIATLVGLPSLASTESESRFHSNGSGATVLIEEHTATYCQTCAQIDPMVLDFLRDNGNRAIRVALHPPADDLLGTEISTHRLSLSEDNLSVTPTFVMDGDIVSQGYVDRTDLQLNLRSAELDKRGILSLEAEVLISGNAIQVTSPSLNLEQNQTLTI
;
A
#
# COMPACT_ATOMS: atom_id res chain seq x y z
N MET A 1 22.28 9.04 13.80
CA MET A 1 21.16 8.22 14.29
C MET A 1 19.93 9.10 14.32
N ALA A 2 19.04 8.97 13.36
CA ALA A 2 17.76 9.69 13.35
C ALA A 2 16.68 8.71 13.83
N VAL A 3 16.05 8.99 14.98
CA VAL A 3 14.89 8.26 15.49
C VAL A 3 13.67 9.07 15.08
N LEU A 4 12.89 8.53 14.18
CA LEU A 4 11.61 9.11 13.81
C LEU A 4 10.51 8.43 14.63
N ILE A 5 9.92 9.17 15.58
CA ILE A 5 8.81 8.70 16.41
C ILE A 5 7.52 9.30 15.83
N ALA A 6 6.71 8.48 15.16
CA ALA A 6 5.36 8.85 14.81
C ALA A 6 4.39 8.25 15.84
N THR A 7 3.78 9.09 16.66
CA THR A 7 2.77 8.68 17.63
C THR A 7 1.37 9.00 17.12
N LEU A 8 0.59 7.96 16.85
CA LEU A 8 -0.84 8.10 16.57
C LEU A 8 -1.62 7.81 17.86
N VAL A 9 -2.27 8.81 18.42
CA VAL A 9 -3.04 8.70 19.68
C VAL A 9 -4.52 8.57 19.38
N GLY A 10 -5.13 7.46 19.72
CA GLY A 10 -6.58 7.26 19.62
C GLY A 10 -7.15 6.21 20.57
N LEU A 11 -8.10 6.62 21.41
CA LEU A 11 -9.09 5.95 22.28
C LEU A 11 -8.76 4.65 23.06
N PRO A 12 -9.35 4.49 24.29
CA PRO A 12 -8.86 3.56 25.30
C PRO A 12 -9.10 2.08 24.97
N SER A 13 -8.09 1.31 25.23
CA SER A 13 -7.84 -0.08 24.90
C SER A 13 -8.46 -1.08 25.88
N LEU A 14 -8.96 -2.19 25.37
CA LEU A 14 -8.99 -3.48 26.03
C LEU A 14 -7.62 -4.15 25.86
N ALA A 15 -7.12 -4.81 26.91
CA ALA A 15 -5.79 -5.37 27.04
C ALA A 15 -5.20 -5.94 25.74
N SER A 16 -4.15 -5.31 25.26
CA SER A 16 -3.39 -5.75 24.08
C SER A 16 -2.19 -6.58 24.50
N THR A 17 -2.09 -7.77 23.95
CA THR A 17 -0.82 -8.51 23.86
C THR A 17 0.11 -7.71 22.96
N GLU A 18 1.26 -7.31 23.45
CA GLU A 18 2.31 -6.72 22.63
C GLU A 18 2.69 -7.72 21.53
N SER A 19 2.56 -7.31 20.28
CA SER A 19 2.98 -8.08 19.12
C SER A 19 4.16 -7.37 18.51
N GLU A 20 5.32 -8.01 18.55
CA GLU A 20 6.53 -7.54 17.90
C GLU A 20 6.64 -8.21 16.54
N SER A 21 6.65 -7.44 15.47
CA SER A 21 6.83 -7.94 14.11
C SER A 21 8.09 -7.32 13.51
N ARG A 22 9.00 -8.17 13.04
CA ARG A 22 10.22 -7.74 12.33
C ARG A 22 10.05 -8.04 10.85
N PHE A 23 10.21 -7.03 10.02
CA PHE A 23 10.21 -7.16 8.57
C PHE A 23 11.64 -6.99 8.06
N HIS A 24 12.13 -8.01 7.36
CA HIS A 24 13.40 -7.94 6.66
C HIS A 24 13.12 -7.93 5.17
N SER A 25 13.52 -6.85 4.50
CA SER A 25 13.61 -6.83 3.06
C SER A 25 15.03 -7.24 2.65
N ASN A 26 15.18 -8.39 2.01
CA ASN A 26 16.49 -8.89 1.58
C ASN A 26 16.82 -8.53 0.12
N GLY A 27 16.23 -7.48 -0.42
CA GLY A 27 16.61 -6.87 -1.70
C GLY A 27 16.36 -7.70 -2.97
N SER A 28 15.94 -8.96 -2.85
CA SER A 28 15.69 -9.83 -4.01
C SER A 28 14.22 -9.90 -4.43
N GLY A 29 13.38 -9.00 -3.91
CA GLY A 29 11.96 -8.95 -4.20
C GLY A 29 11.26 -7.96 -3.28
N ALA A 30 11.42 -6.66 -3.55
CA ALA A 30 10.60 -5.68 -2.85
C ALA A 30 9.12 -5.94 -3.15
N THR A 31 8.29 -5.96 -2.11
CA THR A 31 6.84 -6.08 -2.25
C THR A 31 6.31 -4.89 -3.05
N VAL A 32 5.49 -5.14 -4.06
CA VAL A 32 4.84 -4.12 -4.87
C VAL A 32 3.60 -3.62 -4.12
N LEU A 33 3.49 -2.32 -3.93
CA LEU A 33 2.28 -1.69 -3.40
C LEU A 33 1.27 -1.52 -4.55
N ILE A 34 0.11 -2.13 -4.39
CA ILE A 34 -1.03 -1.95 -5.29
C ILE A 34 -2.05 -1.07 -4.59
N GLU A 35 -2.25 0.13 -5.11
CA GLU A 35 -3.32 1.01 -4.69
C GLU A 35 -4.49 0.83 -5.64
N GLU A 36 -5.62 0.38 -5.14
CA GLU A 36 -6.84 0.28 -5.91
C GLU A 36 -7.79 1.40 -5.52
N HIS A 37 -8.03 2.31 -6.45
CA HIS A 37 -9.06 3.32 -6.33
C HIS A 37 -10.40 2.68 -6.68
N THR A 38 -11.21 2.47 -5.66
CA THR A 38 -12.45 1.70 -5.74
C THR A 38 -13.59 2.45 -5.04
N ALA A 39 -14.81 1.96 -5.17
CA ALA A 39 -15.96 2.53 -4.47
C ALA A 39 -17.00 1.43 -4.17
N THR A 40 -17.71 1.54 -3.03
CA THR A 40 -18.76 0.59 -2.64
C THR A 40 -19.92 0.55 -3.63
N TYR A 41 -20.16 1.63 -4.36
CA TYR A 41 -21.18 1.73 -5.41
C TYR A 41 -20.67 1.37 -6.81
N CYS A 42 -19.40 0.99 -6.97
CA CYS A 42 -18.80 0.65 -8.25
C CYS A 42 -19.11 -0.79 -8.62
N GLN A 43 -20.00 -0.99 -9.59
CA GLN A 43 -20.39 -2.33 -10.04
C GLN A 43 -19.22 -3.10 -10.68
N THR A 44 -18.38 -2.44 -11.45
CA THR A 44 -17.18 -3.07 -12.07
C THR A 44 -16.19 -3.52 -11.00
N CYS A 45 -15.99 -2.70 -9.94
CA CYS A 45 -15.12 -3.06 -8.83
C CYS A 45 -15.61 -4.36 -8.15
N ALA A 46 -16.90 -4.44 -7.85
CA ALA A 46 -17.48 -5.64 -7.25
C ALA A 46 -17.35 -6.90 -8.14
N GLN A 47 -17.32 -6.74 -9.45
CA GLN A 47 -17.13 -7.87 -10.37
C GLN A 47 -15.70 -8.39 -10.40
N ILE A 48 -14.71 -7.51 -10.27
CA ILE A 48 -13.30 -7.89 -10.37
C ILE A 48 -12.66 -8.21 -9.02
N ASP A 49 -13.20 -7.72 -7.91
CA ASP A 49 -12.66 -7.94 -6.54
C ASP A 49 -12.34 -9.41 -6.24
N PRO A 50 -13.18 -10.40 -6.54
CA PRO A 50 -12.85 -11.80 -6.29
C PRO A 50 -11.59 -12.25 -7.03
N MET A 51 -11.42 -11.81 -8.29
CA MET A 51 -10.23 -12.12 -9.09
C MET A 51 -8.98 -11.42 -8.54
N VAL A 52 -9.11 -10.17 -8.08
CA VAL A 52 -7.99 -9.43 -7.44
C VAL A 52 -7.55 -10.12 -6.16
N LEU A 53 -8.49 -10.58 -5.32
CA LEU A 53 -8.18 -11.32 -4.09
C LEU A 53 -7.47 -12.65 -4.39
N ASP A 54 -7.90 -13.37 -5.41
CA ASP A 54 -7.24 -14.60 -5.85
C ASP A 54 -5.84 -14.32 -6.40
N PHE A 55 -5.68 -13.23 -7.15
CA PHE A 55 -4.38 -12.78 -7.64
C PHE A 55 -3.41 -12.47 -6.48
N LEU A 56 -3.86 -11.75 -5.46
CA LEU A 56 -3.04 -11.44 -4.28
C LEU A 56 -2.65 -12.69 -3.51
N ARG A 57 -3.59 -13.61 -3.29
CA ARG A 57 -3.32 -14.88 -2.60
C ARG A 57 -2.24 -15.71 -3.32
N ASP A 58 -2.30 -15.77 -4.64
CA ASP A 58 -1.37 -16.56 -5.43
C ASP A 58 0.02 -15.90 -5.56
N ASN A 59 0.10 -14.58 -5.39
CA ASN A 59 1.37 -13.84 -5.40
C ASN A 59 1.98 -13.65 -4.00
N GLY A 60 1.23 -13.91 -2.93
CA GLY A 60 1.73 -13.87 -1.55
C GLY A 60 2.43 -12.56 -1.22
N ASN A 61 3.65 -12.64 -0.71
CA ASN A 61 4.42 -11.47 -0.27
C ASN A 61 4.96 -10.58 -1.40
N ARG A 62 4.71 -10.92 -2.67
CA ARG A 62 5.17 -10.12 -3.82
C ARG A 62 4.34 -8.85 -4.01
N ALA A 63 3.10 -8.85 -3.54
CA ALA A 63 2.19 -7.71 -3.68
C ALA A 63 1.37 -7.51 -2.41
N ILE A 64 1.13 -6.26 -2.07
CA ILE A 64 0.18 -5.84 -1.04
C ILE A 64 -0.83 -4.87 -1.65
N ARG A 65 -2.13 -5.03 -1.35
CA ARG A 65 -3.19 -4.15 -1.84
C ARG A 65 -3.68 -3.23 -0.74
N VAL A 66 -3.88 -1.97 -1.10
CA VAL A 66 -4.62 -0.97 -0.33
C VAL A 66 -5.80 -0.50 -1.18
N ALA A 67 -7.02 -0.65 -0.67
CA ALA A 67 -8.22 -0.14 -1.31
C ALA A 67 -8.47 1.31 -0.82
N LEU A 68 -8.51 2.25 -1.76
CA LEU A 68 -8.73 3.67 -1.51
C LEU A 68 -10.14 4.04 -1.97
N HIS A 69 -11.00 4.38 -1.02
CA HIS A 69 -12.37 4.79 -1.27
C HIS A 69 -12.49 6.31 -1.27
N PRO A 70 -13.21 6.93 -2.22
CA PRO A 70 -13.44 8.37 -2.23
C PRO A 70 -14.31 8.76 -1.02
N PRO A 71 -14.04 9.92 -0.36
CA PRO A 71 -14.67 10.24 0.92
C PRO A 71 -16.10 10.76 0.82
N ALA A 72 -16.49 11.33 -0.33
CA ALA A 72 -17.70 12.14 -0.38
C ALA A 72 -18.99 11.31 -0.35
N ASP A 73 -18.99 10.12 -0.94
CA ASP A 73 -20.20 9.33 -1.16
C ASP A 73 -20.01 7.84 -0.84
N ASP A 74 -18.86 7.47 -0.27
CA ASP A 74 -18.53 6.08 0.03
C ASP A 74 -18.47 5.83 1.54
N LEU A 75 -19.20 4.81 2.01
CA LEU A 75 -19.24 4.44 3.43
C LEU A 75 -17.88 4.01 3.99
N LEU A 76 -16.95 3.61 3.13
CA LEU A 76 -15.58 3.22 3.48
C LEU A 76 -14.58 4.36 3.21
N GLY A 77 -15.05 5.52 2.78
CA GLY A 77 -14.22 6.69 2.52
C GLY A 77 -13.57 7.21 3.79
N THR A 78 -12.28 7.60 3.69
CA THR A 78 -11.51 8.14 4.80
C THR A 78 -10.77 9.41 4.39
N GLU A 79 -10.38 10.23 5.37
CA GLU A 79 -9.52 11.41 5.12
C GLU A 79 -8.16 10.99 4.53
N ILE A 80 -7.64 9.82 4.92
CA ILE A 80 -6.39 9.27 4.39
C ILE A 80 -6.55 8.94 2.90
N SER A 81 -7.65 8.30 2.53
CA SER A 81 -7.95 8.04 1.11
C SER A 81 -8.07 9.33 0.32
N THR A 82 -8.72 10.36 0.88
CA THR A 82 -8.81 11.69 0.26
C THR A 82 -7.44 12.29 0.02
N HIS A 83 -6.63 12.28 1.07
CA HIS A 83 -5.28 12.85 0.99
C HIS A 83 -4.45 12.10 -0.06
N ARG A 84 -4.46 10.77 -0.03
CA ARG A 84 -3.71 9.96 -1.01
C ARG A 84 -4.17 10.20 -2.44
N LEU A 85 -5.48 10.26 -2.67
CA LEU A 85 -6.05 10.58 -3.97
C LEU A 85 -5.64 11.98 -4.47
N SER A 86 -5.52 12.95 -3.55
CA SER A 86 -5.12 14.32 -3.90
C SER A 86 -3.65 14.47 -4.29
N LEU A 87 -2.81 13.52 -3.90
CA LEU A 87 -1.38 13.49 -4.27
C LEU A 87 -1.15 12.95 -5.69
N SER A 88 -2.15 12.38 -6.30
CA SER A 88 -2.07 11.88 -7.67
C SER A 88 -2.19 13.06 -8.64
N GLU A 89 -1.18 13.26 -9.48
CA GLU A 89 -1.21 14.30 -10.52
C GLU A 89 -2.20 13.98 -11.65
N ASP A 90 -2.60 12.70 -11.74
CA ASP A 90 -3.51 12.19 -12.75
C ASP A 90 -4.95 12.27 -12.28
N ASN A 91 -5.86 12.51 -13.22
CA ASN A 91 -7.30 12.53 -12.95
C ASN A 91 -7.80 11.08 -12.70
N LEU A 92 -7.79 10.64 -11.44
CA LEU A 92 -8.24 9.33 -11.00
C LEU A 92 -9.78 9.26 -10.86
N SER A 93 -10.50 9.83 -11.83
CA SER A 93 -11.97 9.91 -11.81
C SER A 93 -12.66 8.59 -12.18
N VAL A 94 -11.91 7.59 -12.65
CA VAL A 94 -12.44 6.28 -13.06
C VAL A 94 -12.21 5.26 -11.97
N THR A 95 -13.25 4.51 -11.61
CA THR A 95 -13.15 3.36 -10.71
C THR A 95 -13.56 2.06 -11.44
N PRO A 96 -12.83 0.96 -11.24
CA PRO A 96 -11.57 0.87 -10.51
C PRO A 96 -10.38 1.47 -11.27
N THR A 97 -9.40 2.03 -10.56
CA THR A 97 -8.08 2.36 -11.10
C THR A 97 -7.03 1.66 -10.25
N PHE A 98 -6.08 0.99 -10.90
CA PHE A 98 -4.97 0.32 -10.25
C PHE A 98 -3.68 1.11 -10.47
N VAL A 99 -2.99 1.37 -9.37
CA VAL A 99 -1.68 2.01 -9.33
C VAL A 99 -0.70 1.02 -8.69
N MET A 100 0.43 0.76 -9.33
CA MET A 100 1.49 -0.08 -8.78
C MET A 100 2.74 0.77 -8.55
N ASP A 101 3.14 0.91 -7.28
CA ASP A 101 4.30 1.70 -6.86
C ASP A 101 4.32 3.15 -7.40
N GLY A 102 3.15 3.73 -7.60
CA GLY A 102 2.97 5.10 -8.08
C GLY A 102 2.58 5.23 -9.55
N ASP A 103 2.73 4.17 -10.35
CA ASP A 103 2.38 4.18 -11.77
C ASP A 103 0.96 3.65 -12.01
N ILE A 104 0.15 4.38 -12.77
CA ILE A 104 -1.18 3.91 -13.18
C ILE A 104 -1.00 2.78 -14.20
N VAL A 105 -1.44 1.58 -13.83
CA VAL A 105 -1.31 0.39 -14.67
C VAL A 105 -2.61 -0.03 -15.35
N SER A 106 -3.76 0.38 -14.81
CA SER A 106 -5.07 0.09 -15.41
C SER A 106 -6.13 1.06 -14.90
N GLN A 107 -7.07 1.40 -15.79
CA GLN A 107 -8.29 2.15 -15.47
C GLN A 107 -9.51 1.41 -16.02
N GLY A 108 -10.52 1.19 -15.17
CA GLY A 108 -11.69 0.40 -15.51
C GLY A 108 -11.45 -1.10 -15.33
N TYR A 109 -12.05 -1.91 -16.19
CA TYR A 109 -11.90 -3.36 -16.10
C TYR A 109 -10.44 -3.80 -16.32
N VAL A 110 -9.99 -4.72 -15.50
CA VAL A 110 -8.66 -5.35 -15.59
C VAL A 110 -8.82 -6.87 -15.51
N ASP A 111 -8.03 -7.61 -16.22
CA ASP A 111 -7.96 -9.06 -16.07
C ASP A 111 -6.71 -9.50 -15.27
N ARG A 112 -6.70 -10.77 -14.90
CA ARG A 112 -5.62 -11.34 -14.09
C ARG A 112 -4.28 -11.34 -14.81
N THR A 113 -4.28 -11.50 -16.13
CA THR A 113 -3.05 -11.52 -16.94
C THR A 113 -2.39 -10.16 -16.94
N ASP A 114 -3.21 -9.11 -17.10
CA ASP A 114 -2.74 -7.73 -17.05
C ASP A 114 -2.13 -7.40 -15.68
N LEU A 115 -2.81 -7.75 -14.58
CA LEU A 115 -2.25 -7.57 -13.25
C LEU A 115 -0.92 -8.31 -13.06
N GLN A 116 -0.80 -9.53 -13.59
CA GLN A 116 0.41 -10.33 -13.48
C GLN A 116 1.57 -9.76 -14.29
N LEU A 117 1.31 -9.20 -15.47
CA LEU A 117 2.32 -8.54 -16.30
C LEU A 117 2.80 -7.26 -15.64
N ASN A 118 1.88 -6.44 -15.15
CA ASN A 118 2.19 -5.19 -14.45
C ASN A 118 2.97 -5.43 -13.15
N LEU A 119 2.60 -6.45 -12.38
CA LEU A 119 3.36 -6.85 -11.18
C LEU A 119 4.80 -7.20 -11.53
N ARG A 120 5.01 -7.98 -12.59
CA ARG A 120 6.37 -8.33 -13.04
C ARG A 120 7.16 -7.13 -13.51
N SER A 121 6.52 -6.18 -14.19
CA SER A 121 7.16 -4.92 -14.61
C SER A 121 7.60 -4.12 -13.40
N ALA A 122 6.72 -3.89 -12.43
CA ALA A 122 7.02 -3.17 -11.21
C ALA A 122 8.15 -3.84 -10.40
N GLU A 123 8.19 -5.19 -10.33
CA GLU A 123 9.29 -5.91 -9.68
C GLU A 123 10.63 -5.72 -10.40
N LEU A 124 10.62 -5.59 -11.73
CA LEU A 124 11.84 -5.35 -12.51
C LEU A 124 12.39 -3.94 -12.27
N ASP A 125 11.51 -2.97 -12.17
CA ASP A 125 11.88 -1.57 -11.94
C ASP A 125 12.47 -1.36 -10.53
N LYS A 126 12.09 -2.20 -9.57
CA LYS A 126 12.64 -2.20 -8.20
C LYS A 126 13.99 -2.91 -8.04
N ARG A 127 14.56 -3.49 -9.08
CA ARG A 127 15.87 -4.13 -8.99
C ARG A 127 16.95 -3.08 -8.69
N GLY A 128 17.56 -3.20 -7.53
CA GLY A 128 18.59 -2.27 -7.06
C GLY A 128 18.11 -1.25 -6.02
N ILE A 129 16.83 -1.27 -5.65
CA ILE A 129 16.34 -0.48 -4.53
C ILE A 129 16.82 -1.07 -3.22
N LEU A 130 17.23 -0.18 -2.31
CA LEU A 130 17.77 -0.50 -0.99
C LEU A 130 16.83 -1.42 -0.19
N SER A 131 17.41 -2.42 0.47
CA SER A 131 16.68 -3.14 1.51
C SER A 131 16.46 -2.21 2.70
N LEU A 132 15.21 -2.06 3.11
CA LEU A 132 14.86 -1.37 4.34
C LEU A 132 14.70 -2.41 5.44
N GLU A 133 15.55 -2.33 6.46
CA GLU A 133 15.34 -3.06 7.71
C GLU A 133 14.54 -2.13 8.64
N ALA A 134 13.37 -2.57 9.04
CA ALA A 134 12.54 -1.84 9.98
C ALA A 134 12.00 -2.77 11.06
N GLU A 135 11.96 -2.27 12.28
CA GLU A 135 11.32 -2.89 13.41
C GLU A 135 10.01 -2.17 13.68
N VAL A 136 8.91 -2.91 13.70
CA VAL A 136 7.57 -2.37 13.96
C VAL A 136 7.10 -2.90 15.29
N LEU A 137 6.84 -2.00 16.22
CA LEU A 137 6.27 -2.29 17.53
C LEU A 137 4.84 -1.75 17.58
N ILE A 138 3.88 -2.63 17.88
CA ILE A 138 2.48 -2.26 18.06
C ILE A 138 2.15 -2.40 19.54
N SER A 139 1.78 -1.29 20.18
CA SER A 139 1.38 -1.24 21.58
C SER A 139 0.08 -0.46 21.74
N GLY A 140 -1.02 -1.17 22.01
CA GLY A 140 -2.35 -0.58 22.07
C GLY A 140 -2.74 0.07 20.74
N ASN A 141 -2.93 1.39 20.73
CA ASN A 141 -3.25 2.17 19.55
C ASN A 141 -2.03 2.91 18.95
N ALA A 142 -0.82 2.58 19.41
CA ALA A 142 0.41 3.19 18.93
C ALA A 142 1.19 2.22 18.05
N ILE A 143 1.66 2.71 16.92
CA ILE A 143 2.59 1.99 16.03
C ILE A 143 3.90 2.77 16.05
N GLN A 144 4.97 2.09 16.45
CA GLN A 144 6.33 2.63 16.40
C GLN A 144 7.11 1.91 15.30
N VAL A 145 7.66 2.68 14.38
CA VAL A 145 8.54 2.15 13.33
C VAL A 145 9.95 2.68 13.57
N THR A 146 10.91 1.79 13.70
CA THR A 146 12.31 2.11 13.91
C THR A 146 13.15 1.49 12.80
N SER A 147 13.92 2.32 12.09
CA SER A 147 14.89 1.84 11.10
C SER A 147 16.30 2.15 11.58
N PRO A 148 17.19 1.15 11.71
CA PRO A 148 18.56 1.34 12.19
C PRO A 148 19.44 2.12 11.21
N SER A 149 19.14 2.07 9.91
CA SER A 149 19.85 2.82 8.89
C SER A 149 18.94 3.10 7.69
N LEU A 150 18.58 4.35 7.50
CA LEU A 150 17.94 4.84 6.30
C LEU A 150 18.90 5.80 5.61
N ASN A 151 19.55 5.36 4.55
CA ASN A 151 20.33 6.22 3.67
C ASN A 151 19.48 6.51 2.44
N LEU A 152 18.84 7.67 2.43
CA LEU A 152 18.15 8.17 1.25
C LEU A 152 19.17 8.80 0.30
N GLU A 153 19.21 8.32 -0.94
CA GLU A 153 19.93 9.01 -2.01
C GLU A 153 19.17 10.28 -2.43
N GLN A 154 19.84 11.20 -3.13
CA GLN A 154 19.17 12.39 -3.66
C GLN A 154 18.00 11.96 -4.54
N ASN A 155 16.81 12.51 -4.27
CA ASN A 155 15.52 12.26 -4.94
C ASN A 155 14.73 11.03 -4.42
N GLN A 156 15.07 10.45 -3.28
CA GLN A 156 14.24 9.43 -2.63
C GLN A 156 13.38 10.08 -1.53
N THR A 157 12.13 9.70 -1.45
CA THR A 157 11.20 10.17 -0.42
C THR A 157 10.68 8.96 0.35
N LEU A 158 10.74 9.04 1.69
CA LEU A 158 10.06 8.09 2.55
C LEU A 158 8.67 8.64 2.86
N THR A 159 7.63 7.91 2.46
CA THR A 159 6.25 8.19 2.86
C THR A 159 5.83 7.20 3.94
N ILE A 160 5.31 7.72 5.05
CA ILE A 160 4.82 6.95 6.20
C ILE A 160 3.33 7.20 6.36
#